data_0e3f2983101150a1c4c1670dfec88f4e
#
_entry.id   0e3f2983101150a1c4c1670dfec88f4e
#
_cell.length_a   1.000
_cell.length_b   1.000
_cell.length_c   1.000
_cell.angle_alpha   90.00
_cell.angle_beta   90.00
_cell.angle_gamma   90.00
#
_symmetry.space_group_name_H-M   'P 1'
#
loop_
_entity.id
_entity.type
_entity.pdbx_description
1 polymer ?
#
loop_
_entity_poly.entity_id
_entity_poly.type
_entity_poly.pdbx_seq_one_letter_code
_entity_poly.pdbx_strand_id
1 'polypeptide(L)'
;MRTRTLVRSRGIGDRRAGFTLIELLVVLAIAATIGGLVGPNLWQSYQRANERLLVINYAQDVTTVRRGLMQTKRSIFIAEDELSMRKLSAEFPAIPTGWAIVANTELYFLPTGVTTGGQIAFESPTGRRWKLRLGVLDGKADIDLQ
;
A
#
# COMPACT_ATOMS: atom_id res chain seq x y z
N MET A 1 -86.41 21.92 3.20
CA MET A 1 -85.45 22.17 2.11
C MET A 1 -84.07 22.10 2.69
N ARG A 2 -83.32 21.01 2.40
CA ARG A 2 -81.90 20.84 2.85
C ARG A 2 -80.98 20.88 1.62
N THR A 3 -80.24 21.96 1.55
CA THR A 3 -79.22 22.18 0.45
C THR A 3 -77.94 21.37 0.79
N ARG A 4 -77.62 20.38 -0.01
CA ARG A 4 -76.35 19.64 0.04
C ARG A 4 -75.30 20.37 -0.73
N THR A 5 -74.30 20.91 -0.05
CA THR A 5 -73.11 21.48 -0.65
C THR A 5 -72.13 20.33 -1.03
N LEU A 6 -71.91 20.13 -2.32
CA LEU A 6 -70.89 19.20 -2.85
C LEU A 6 -69.52 19.88 -2.77
N VAL A 7 -68.70 19.37 -1.89
CA VAL A 7 -67.27 19.75 -1.84
C VAL A 7 -66.53 18.97 -2.95
N ARG A 8 -66.10 19.71 -3.96
CA ARG A 8 -65.33 19.19 -5.06
C ARG A 8 -63.86 19.09 -4.62
N SER A 9 -63.38 17.90 -4.22
CA SER A 9 -61.94 17.67 -3.98
C SER A 9 -61.15 17.74 -5.29
N ARG A 10 -60.34 18.79 -5.42
CA ARG A 10 -59.32 18.86 -6.46
C ARG A 10 -58.24 17.87 -6.13
N GLY A 11 -58.19 16.72 -6.83
CA GLY A 11 -57.07 15.82 -6.83
C GLY A 11 -55.84 16.55 -7.37
N ILE A 12 -54.87 16.80 -6.49
CA ILE A 12 -53.54 17.24 -6.87
C ILE A 12 -52.88 16.04 -7.58
N GLY A 13 -52.93 16.08 -8.91
CA GLY A 13 -52.22 15.08 -9.73
C GLY A 13 -50.72 15.14 -9.44
N ASP A 14 -50.27 14.13 -8.72
CA ASP A 14 -48.83 13.89 -8.46
C ASP A 14 -48.14 13.63 -9.81
N ARG A 15 -47.59 14.70 -10.38
CA ARG A 15 -46.79 14.59 -11.60
C ARG A 15 -45.51 13.89 -11.23
N ARG A 16 -45.46 12.58 -11.32
CA ARG A 16 -44.24 11.79 -11.30
C ARG A 16 -43.43 12.18 -12.53
N ALA A 17 -42.55 13.15 -12.38
CA ALA A 17 -41.58 13.50 -13.41
C ALA A 17 -40.65 12.28 -13.60
N GLY A 18 -40.86 11.54 -14.65
CA GLY A 18 -39.94 10.47 -15.05
C GLY A 18 -38.68 11.09 -15.64
N PHE A 19 -37.51 10.51 -15.38
CA PHE A 19 -36.26 10.87 -16.02
C PHE A 19 -36.35 10.68 -17.54
N THR A 20 -35.87 11.67 -18.29
CA THR A 20 -35.78 11.55 -19.73
C THR A 20 -34.57 10.71 -20.12
N LEU A 21 -34.65 10.00 -21.25
CA LEU A 21 -33.54 9.17 -21.74
C LEU A 21 -32.28 10.02 -22.00
N ILE A 22 -32.46 11.25 -22.47
CA ILE A 22 -31.37 12.18 -22.73
C ILE A 22 -30.69 12.65 -21.42
N GLU A 23 -31.44 12.86 -20.34
CA GLU A 23 -30.89 13.23 -19.04
C GLU A 23 -30.00 12.13 -18.47
N LEU A 24 -30.42 10.87 -18.61
CA LEU A 24 -29.60 9.71 -18.21
C LEU A 24 -28.33 9.64 -19.05
N LEU A 25 -28.42 9.88 -20.35
CA LEU A 25 -27.29 9.85 -21.28
C LEU A 25 -26.25 10.93 -20.94
N VAL A 26 -26.70 12.14 -20.64
CA VAL A 26 -25.81 13.25 -20.21
C VAL A 26 -25.13 12.94 -18.90
N VAL A 27 -25.85 12.41 -17.90
CA VAL A 27 -25.26 12.01 -16.62
C VAL A 27 -24.20 10.93 -16.80
N LEU A 28 -24.48 9.91 -17.62
CA LEU A 28 -23.50 8.85 -17.91
C LEU A 28 -22.28 9.39 -18.65
N ALA A 29 -22.45 10.31 -19.58
CA ALA A 29 -21.34 10.95 -20.30
C ALA A 29 -20.42 11.73 -19.34
N ILE A 30 -21.02 12.51 -18.42
CA ILE A 30 -20.27 13.24 -17.39
C ILE A 30 -19.56 12.28 -16.46
N ALA A 31 -20.23 11.26 -15.98
CA ALA A 31 -19.64 10.24 -15.09
C ALA A 31 -18.48 9.51 -15.75
N ALA A 32 -18.62 9.12 -17.02
CA ALA A 32 -17.56 8.48 -17.79
C ALA A 32 -16.34 9.39 -17.97
N THR A 33 -16.54 10.68 -18.22
CA THR A 33 -15.47 11.66 -18.35
C THR A 33 -14.70 11.83 -17.06
N ILE A 34 -15.41 12.01 -15.94
CA ILE A 34 -14.79 12.14 -14.61
C ILE A 34 -14.05 10.83 -14.24
N GLY A 35 -14.67 9.68 -14.43
CA GLY A 35 -14.07 8.38 -14.16
C GLY A 35 -12.79 8.12 -14.95
N GLY A 36 -12.79 8.53 -16.23
CA GLY A 36 -11.61 8.40 -17.09
C GLY A 36 -10.42 9.27 -16.68
N LEU A 37 -10.67 10.45 -16.11
CA LEU A 37 -9.62 11.38 -15.67
C LEU A 37 -9.08 11.02 -14.28
N VAL A 38 -9.95 10.61 -13.37
CA VAL A 38 -9.59 10.38 -11.95
C VAL A 38 -9.14 8.95 -11.68
N GLY A 39 -9.71 7.97 -12.39
CA GLY A 39 -9.47 6.55 -12.17
C GLY A 39 -7.99 6.14 -12.18
N PRO A 40 -7.20 6.50 -13.21
CA PRO A 40 -5.79 6.13 -13.29
C PRO A 40 -4.94 6.66 -12.13
N ASN A 41 -5.21 7.90 -11.69
CA ASN A 41 -4.48 8.54 -10.59
C ASN A 41 -4.78 7.87 -9.24
N LEU A 42 -6.03 7.52 -8.99
CA LEU A 42 -6.44 6.78 -7.78
C LEU A 42 -5.80 5.39 -7.75
N TRP A 43 -5.79 4.69 -8.89
CA TRP A 43 -5.18 3.37 -8.98
C TRP A 43 -3.69 3.39 -8.68
N GLN A 44 -2.95 4.36 -9.25
CA GLN A 44 -1.52 4.53 -8.97
C GLN A 44 -1.25 4.87 -7.50
N SER A 45 -2.09 5.72 -6.90
CA SER A 45 -1.97 6.07 -5.48
C SER A 45 -2.23 4.88 -4.58
N TYR A 46 -3.23 4.07 -4.90
CA TYR A 46 -3.53 2.82 -4.21
C TYR A 46 -2.36 1.83 -4.30
N GLN A 47 -1.79 1.63 -5.50
CA GLN A 47 -0.63 0.76 -5.67
C GLN A 47 0.57 1.23 -4.83
N ARG A 48 0.89 2.54 -4.84
CA ARG A 48 1.97 3.09 -4.02
C ARG A 48 1.75 2.84 -2.52
N ALA A 49 0.52 3.04 -2.05
CA ALA A 49 0.18 2.81 -0.65
C ALA A 49 0.35 1.33 -0.26
N ASN A 50 -0.11 0.42 -1.12
CA ASN A 50 0.01 -1.02 -0.90
C ASN A 50 1.47 -1.48 -0.92
N GLU A 51 2.28 -1.02 -1.87
CA GLU A 51 3.71 -1.31 -1.93
C GLU A 51 4.43 -0.81 -0.67
N ARG A 52 4.12 0.41 -0.22
CA ARG A 52 4.69 0.96 1.02
C ARG A 52 4.38 0.09 2.23
N LEU A 53 3.16 -0.41 2.35
CA LEU A 53 2.77 -1.31 3.43
C LEU A 53 3.59 -2.62 3.41
N LEU A 54 3.86 -3.18 2.23
CA LEU A 54 4.69 -4.38 2.10
C LEU A 54 6.12 -4.13 2.59
N VAL A 55 6.72 -2.98 2.24
CA VAL A 55 8.07 -2.64 2.71
C VAL A 55 8.08 -2.37 4.22
N ILE A 56 7.04 -1.74 4.77
CA ILE A 56 6.89 -1.54 6.22
C ILE A 56 6.82 -2.90 6.94
N ASN A 57 6.01 -3.83 6.44
CA ASN A 57 5.90 -5.16 7.04
C ASN A 57 7.24 -5.90 6.99
N TYR A 58 7.94 -5.84 5.87
CA TYR A 58 9.28 -6.41 5.75
C TYR A 58 10.26 -5.80 6.77
N ALA A 59 10.23 -4.49 6.97
CA ALA A 59 11.04 -3.82 7.98
C ALA A 59 10.73 -4.30 9.41
N GLN A 60 9.45 -4.58 9.70
CA GLN A 60 9.03 -5.16 10.99
C GLN A 60 9.55 -6.60 11.14
N ASP A 61 9.53 -7.38 10.07
CA ASP A 61 10.07 -8.74 10.08
C ASP A 61 11.58 -8.74 10.34
N VAL A 62 12.35 -7.84 9.71
CA VAL A 62 13.78 -7.64 10.00
C VAL A 62 13.99 -7.28 11.48
N THR A 63 13.15 -6.43 12.04
CA THR A 63 13.21 -6.08 13.46
C THR A 63 12.93 -7.30 14.37
N THR A 64 12.02 -8.19 13.94
CA THR A 64 11.70 -9.42 14.66
C THR A 64 12.87 -10.41 14.64
N VAL A 65 13.53 -10.56 13.48
CA VAL A 65 14.78 -11.34 13.37
C VAL A 65 15.82 -10.81 14.34
N ARG A 66 16.05 -9.49 14.36
CA ARG A 66 16.97 -8.87 15.31
C ARG A 66 16.68 -9.23 16.76
N ARG A 67 15.40 -9.19 17.19
CA ARG A 67 15.01 -9.60 18.55
C ARG A 67 15.29 -11.07 18.81
N GLY A 68 15.03 -11.95 17.85
CA GLY A 68 15.36 -13.37 17.93
C GLY A 68 16.84 -13.61 18.13
N LEU A 69 17.70 -12.87 17.42
CA LEU A 69 19.15 -12.94 17.57
C LEU A 69 19.62 -12.54 18.97
N MET A 70 19.02 -11.50 19.56
CA MET A 70 19.30 -11.11 20.95
C MET A 70 18.96 -12.23 21.94
N GLN A 71 17.82 -12.91 21.76
CA GLN A 71 17.39 -13.99 22.64
C GLN A 71 18.28 -15.23 22.53
N THR A 72 18.70 -15.56 21.30
CA THR A 72 19.54 -16.74 21.03
C THR A 72 21.04 -16.46 21.16
N LYS A 73 21.43 -15.20 21.44
CA LYS A 73 22.83 -14.74 21.50
C LYS A 73 23.62 -15.04 20.20
N ARG A 74 22.96 -14.96 19.06
CA ARG A 74 23.56 -15.21 17.75
C ARG A 74 23.82 -13.89 17.02
N SER A 75 24.75 -13.92 16.09
CA SER A 75 25.02 -12.81 15.17
C SER A 75 24.73 -13.26 13.74
N ILE A 76 24.32 -12.32 12.90
CA ILE A 76 24.22 -12.51 11.44
C ILE A 76 25.06 -11.46 10.77
N PHE A 77 25.83 -11.90 9.80
CA PHE A 77 26.56 -11.06 8.86
C PHE A 77 26.01 -11.29 7.45
N ILE A 78 25.69 -10.23 6.76
CA ILE A 78 25.18 -10.23 5.39
C ILE A 78 26.13 -9.37 4.58
N ALA A 79 26.83 -9.99 3.64
CA ALA A 79 27.75 -9.29 2.77
C ALA A 79 26.99 -8.35 1.80
N GLU A 80 27.73 -7.43 1.21
CA GLU A 80 27.22 -6.58 0.15
C GLU A 80 26.66 -7.42 -0.99
N ASP A 81 25.46 -7.06 -1.47
CA ASP A 81 24.72 -7.74 -2.53
C ASP A 81 24.35 -9.22 -2.28
N GLU A 82 24.62 -9.76 -1.09
CA GLU A 82 24.28 -11.16 -0.77
C GLU A 82 22.79 -11.44 -0.87
N LEU A 83 21.95 -10.48 -0.41
CA LEU A 83 20.50 -10.59 -0.47
C LEU A 83 19.96 -10.61 -1.90
N SER A 84 20.61 -9.87 -2.81
CA SER A 84 20.23 -9.82 -4.23
C SER A 84 20.53 -11.14 -4.95
N MET A 85 21.55 -11.87 -4.52
CA MET A 85 21.96 -13.15 -5.10
C MET A 85 21.12 -14.35 -4.64
N ARG A 86 20.01 -14.13 -3.91
CA ARG A 86 19.12 -15.18 -3.35
C ARG A 86 19.82 -16.18 -2.43
N LYS A 87 20.99 -15.88 -1.93
CA LYS A 87 21.67 -16.67 -0.89
C LYS A 87 21.17 -16.29 0.50
N LEU A 88 19.85 -16.04 0.64
CA LEU A 88 19.29 -15.73 1.93
C LEU A 88 19.56 -16.88 2.88
N SER A 89 20.22 -16.58 4.00
CA SER A 89 20.23 -17.47 5.13
C SER A 89 18.76 -17.71 5.55
N ALA A 90 18.40 -18.92 5.92
CA ALA A 90 17.04 -19.28 6.35
C ALA A 90 16.51 -18.41 7.53
N GLU A 91 17.35 -17.56 8.07
CA GLU A 91 17.09 -16.69 9.22
C GLU A 91 16.62 -15.28 8.83
N PHE A 92 16.74 -14.88 7.54
CA PHE A 92 16.33 -13.56 7.10
C PHE A 92 14.92 -13.60 6.48
N PRO A 93 14.09 -12.55 6.62
CA PRO A 93 12.70 -12.58 6.15
C PRO A 93 12.59 -12.85 4.66
N ALA A 94 11.60 -13.63 4.26
CA ALA A 94 11.31 -13.88 2.86
C ALA A 94 10.83 -12.59 2.18
N ILE A 95 11.27 -12.37 0.95
CA ILE A 95 10.85 -11.23 0.15
C ILE A 95 9.38 -11.43 -0.29
N PRO A 96 8.54 -10.38 -0.30
CA PRO A 96 7.18 -10.48 -0.82
C PRO A 96 7.14 -11.01 -2.25
N THR A 97 6.12 -11.79 -2.57
CA THR A 97 5.98 -12.40 -3.91
C THR A 97 6.00 -11.34 -5.01
N GLY A 98 6.81 -11.56 -6.04
CA GLY A 98 6.97 -10.65 -7.18
C GLY A 98 7.91 -9.48 -6.95
N TRP A 99 8.48 -9.35 -5.74
CA TRP A 99 9.51 -8.35 -5.44
C TRP A 99 10.91 -8.94 -5.61
N ALA A 100 11.89 -8.08 -5.85
CA ALA A 100 13.29 -8.44 -5.88
C ALA A 100 14.11 -7.50 -4.99
N ILE A 101 15.14 -8.03 -4.31
CA ILE A 101 16.19 -7.20 -3.75
C ILE A 101 17.21 -6.99 -4.87
N VAL A 102 17.45 -5.72 -5.20
CA VAL A 102 18.35 -5.34 -6.30
C VAL A 102 19.73 -4.95 -5.81
N ALA A 103 19.85 -4.51 -4.56
CA ALA A 103 21.12 -4.23 -3.91
C ALA A 103 20.95 -4.24 -2.38
N ASN A 104 22.01 -4.57 -1.67
CA ASN A 104 22.14 -4.31 -0.24
C ASN A 104 23.57 -3.92 0.09
N THR A 105 23.73 -3.04 1.07
CA THR A 105 25.03 -2.80 1.69
C THR A 105 25.31 -3.89 2.72
N GLU A 106 26.55 -3.95 3.19
CA GLU A 106 26.94 -4.83 4.28
C GLU A 106 26.10 -4.56 5.53
N LEU A 107 25.58 -5.62 6.15
CA LEU A 107 24.73 -5.58 7.33
C LEU A 107 25.26 -6.54 8.38
N TYR A 108 25.48 -6.06 9.59
CA TYR A 108 25.88 -6.87 10.70
C TYR A 108 24.95 -6.69 11.90
N PHE A 109 24.42 -7.79 12.39
CA PHE A 109 23.56 -7.83 13.58
C PHE A 109 24.32 -8.54 14.69
N LEU A 110 24.56 -7.83 15.78
CA LEU A 110 25.23 -8.33 16.95
C LEU A 110 24.26 -9.05 17.90
N PRO A 111 24.75 -9.96 18.74
CA PRO A 111 23.92 -10.65 19.75
C PRO A 111 23.31 -9.70 20.77
N THR A 112 23.82 -8.49 20.88
CA THR A 112 23.31 -7.41 21.74
C THR A 112 22.12 -6.68 21.12
N GLY A 113 21.78 -6.98 19.86
CA GLY A 113 20.77 -6.26 19.07
C GLY A 113 21.27 -4.98 18.40
N VAL A 114 22.55 -4.66 18.57
CA VAL A 114 23.20 -3.57 17.85
C VAL A 114 23.41 -4.00 16.40
N THR A 115 23.22 -3.06 15.48
CA THR A 115 23.49 -3.25 14.05
C THR A 115 24.47 -2.18 13.55
N THR A 116 25.27 -2.53 12.56
CA THR A 116 26.12 -1.55 11.85
C THR A 116 25.33 -0.54 11.06
N GLY A 117 24.01 -0.77 10.92
CA GLY A 117 23.20 -0.03 9.96
C GLY A 117 23.43 -0.53 8.54
N GLY A 118 22.68 0.03 7.60
CA GLY A 118 22.83 -0.31 6.19
C GLY A 118 21.58 -0.07 5.38
N GLN A 119 21.58 -0.47 4.13
CA GLN A 119 20.50 -0.22 3.18
C GLN A 119 20.16 -1.49 2.41
N ILE A 120 18.87 -1.68 2.14
CA ILE A 120 18.36 -2.72 1.25
C ILE A 120 17.49 -2.03 0.21
N ALA A 121 17.80 -2.24 -1.07
CA ALA A 121 17.03 -1.71 -2.18
C ALA A 121 16.15 -2.81 -2.78
N PHE A 122 14.88 -2.51 -2.93
CA PHE A 122 13.85 -3.39 -3.49
C PHE A 122 13.35 -2.84 -4.81
N GLU A 123 12.99 -3.74 -5.70
CA GLU A 123 12.21 -3.42 -6.88
C GLU A 123 10.86 -4.12 -6.80
N SER A 124 9.78 -3.33 -6.93
CA SER A 124 8.41 -3.83 -6.92
C SER A 124 8.03 -4.43 -8.27
N PRO A 125 6.95 -5.23 -8.35
CA PRO A 125 6.41 -5.74 -9.62
C PRO A 125 6.01 -4.64 -10.60
N THR A 126 5.83 -3.40 -10.12
CA THR A 126 5.51 -2.24 -10.96
C THR A 126 6.76 -1.48 -11.44
N GLY A 127 7.98 -1.98 -11.12
CA GLY A 127 9.26 -1.37 -11.49
C GLY A 127 9.66 -0.18 -10.59
N ARG A 128 8.94 0.07 -9.48
CA ARG A 128 9.33 1.13 -8.53
C ARG A 128 10.41 0.62 -7.60
N ARG A 129 11.35 1.51 -7.28
CA ARG A 129 12.44 1.20 -6.35
C ARG A 129 12.18 1.80 -4.98
N TRP A 130 12.27 0.96 -3.98
CA TRP A 130 12.11 1.28 -2.58
C TRP A 130 13.43 1.05 -1.85
N LYS A 131 13.75 1.92 -0.93
CA LYS A 131 14.95 1.80 -0.11
C LYS A 131 14.58 1.69 1.35
N LEU A 132 15.01 0.63 2.00
CA LEU A 132 14.94 0.42 3.43
C LEU A 132 16.30 0.74 4.02
N ARG A 133 16.37 1.77 4.87
CA ARG A 133 17.56 2.11 5.65
C ARG A 133 17.40 1.59 7.07
N LEU A 134 18.40 0.88 7.55
CA LEU A 134 18.48 0.46 8.93
C LEU A 134 19.44 1.38 9.69
N GLY A 135 18.95 1.94 10.80
CA GLY A 135 19.75 2.82 11.65
C GLY A 135 20.86 2.08 12.37
N VAL A 136 21.99 2.74 12.57
CA VAL A 136 23.07 2.24 13.40
C VAL A 136 22.60 2.18 14.84
N LEU A 137 23.00 1.16 15.59
CA LEU A 137 22.70 0.88 17.01
C LEU A 137 21.28 0.36 17.25
N ASP A 138 20.23 1.12 16.92
CA ASP A 138 18.84 0.81 17.25
C ASP A 138 18.12 -0.02 16.16
N GLY A 139 18.70 -0.08 14.96
CA GLY A 139 18.12 -0.79 13.82
C GLY A 139 16.74 -0.26 13.41
N LYS A 140 16.42 1.00 13.73
CA LYS A 140 15.21 1.62 13.23
C LYS A 140 15.21 1.63 11.72
N ALA A 141 14.09 1.25 11.15
CA ALA A 141 13.91 1.20 9.71
C ALA A 141 13.29 2.50 9.23
N ASP A 142 13.94 3.13 8.23
CA ASP A 142 13.42 4.27 7.49
C ASP A 142 13.21 3.86 6.03
N ILE A 143 12.11 4.30 5.42
CA ILE A 143 11.66 3.83 4.12
C ILE A 143 11.48 5.00 3.17
N ASP A 144 12.21 4.98 2.07
CA ASP A 144 12.14 5.96 1.00
C ASP A 144 11.74 5.30 -0.33
N LEU A 145 10.94 6.00 -1.12
CA LEU A 145 10.69 5.71 -2.54
C LEU A 145 11.71 6.49 -3.38
N GLN A 146 12.39 5.80 -4.29
CA GLN A 146 13.33 6.40 -5.24
C GLN A 146 12.68 6.76 -6.58
#